data_143cc81be92d5aa4be4d486344074d17
#
_entry.id   143cc81be92d5aa4be4d486344074d17
#
_cell.length_a   1.000
_cell.length_b   1.000
_cell.length_c   1.000
_cell.angle_alpha   90.00
_cell.angle_beta   90.00
_cell.angle_gamma   90.00
#
_symmetry.space_group_name_H-M   'P 1'
#
loop_
_entity.id
_entity.type
_entity.pdbx_description
1 polymer ?
#
loop_
_entity_poly.entity_id
_entity_poly.type
_entity_poly.pdbx_seq_one_letter_code
_entity_poly.pdbx_strand_id
1 'polypeptide(L)'
;MGAGTKEKYDRVDFLSTYGIVPYSVWDLRDSVKFNNEIYKKLGERTGKSTREGTAKYFGGAGEKTVFTGTTSYFSPYLAKVIYQSYSQKGDLVFDPFASTVRPYMAVQTERRYIGCEVRQDEVEKINKILAPFSFLFGDKVKVIHKDCRLFESEEMFDLVFSCPPYWNHETYSDLPDDISNINDYDKFLVEMLKVGKVCNKVLKEGKFCVIVAADFRDYSEGRKNIERLISFTSDLIEVFEFAGFCLYDKVVVIKPLGTAPSRTKMWNNRKTVRIHEDVLIFKK
;
A
#
# COMPACT_ATOMS: atom_id res chain seq x y z
N MET A 1 6.33 2.36 39.97
CA MET A 1 5.94 1.36 38.94
C MET A 1 4.50 1.63 38.59
N GLY A 2 4.25 2.43 37.55
CA GLY A 2 2.92 2.74 37.07
C GLY A 2 2.43 1.61 36.21
N ALA A 3 1.29 1.01 36.58
CA ALA A 3 0.58 0.06 35.74
C ALA A 3 0.07 0.82 34.51
N GLY A 4 0.76 0.66 33.38
CA GLY A 4 0.26 1.17 32.10
C GLY A 4 -1.11 0.57 31.84
N THR A 5 -2.11 1.41 31.66
CA THR A 5 -3.42 1.02 31.19
C THR A 5 -3.24 0.33 29.84
N LYS A 6 -3.41 -1.00 29.79
CA LYS A 6 -3.51 -1.72 28.53
C LYS A 6 -4.69 -1.14 27.79
N GLU A 7 -4.45 -0.38 26.72
CA GLU A 7 -5.51 -0.01 25.79
C GLU A 7 -6.21 -1.30 25.37
N LYS A 8 -7.47 -1.43 25.73
CA LYS A 8 -8.32 -2.51 25.24
C LYS A 8 -8.64 -2.15 23.78
N TYR A 9 -7.92 -2.73 22.85
CA TYR A 9 -8.43 -2.83 21.48
C TYR A 9 -9.78 -3.55 21.56
N ASP A 10 -10.79 -3.01 20.87
CA ASP A 10 -12.06 -3.73 20.75
C ASP A 10 -11.75 -5.14 20.28
N ARG A 11 -12.20 -6.13 21.04
CA ARG A 11 -12.00 -7.54 20.69
C ARG A 11 -12.76 -7.80 19.39
N VAL A 12 -12.10 -7.57 18.27
CA VAL A 12 -12.61 -8.00 16.98
C VAL A 12 -12.53 -9.52 17.00
N ASP A 13 -13.66 -10.18 17.02
CA ASP A 13 -13.69 -11.60 16.70
C ASP A 13 -13.41 -11.74 15.20
N PHE A 14 -12.14 -11.98 14.88
CA PHE A 14 -11.64 -12.09 13.52
C PHE A 14 -12.38 -13.17 12.73
N LEU A 15 -12.71 -14.28 13.38
CA LEU A 15 -13.41 -15.38 12.72
C LEU A 15 -14.85 -14.98 12.35
N SER A 16 -15.62 -14.40 13.28
CA SER A 16 -17.00 -13.99 13.00
C SER A 16 -17.09 -12.77 12.10
N THR A 17 -16.10 -11.86 12.17
CA THR A 17 -16.10 -10.61 11.41
C THR A 17 -15.56 -10.79 9.98
N TYR A 18 -14.56 -11.62 9.78
CA TYR A 18 -13.87 -11.78 8.50
C TYR A 18 -13.90 -13.20 7.93
N GLY A 19 -14.41 -14.18 8.66
CA GLY A 19 -14.37 -15.59 8.28
C GLY A 19 -12.96 -16.19 8.30
N ILE A 20 -11.98 -15.48 8.86
CA ILE A 20 -10.58 -15.90 8.93
C ILE A 20 -10.11 -15.90 10.38
N VAL A 21 -9.22 -16.83 10.70
CA VAL A 21 -8.48 -16.81 11.96
C VAL A 21 -7.26 -15.90 11.78
N PRO A 22 -6.82 -15.12 12.78
CA PRO A 22 -5.67 -14.23 12.68
C PRO A 22 -4.34 -15.03 12.66
N TYR A 23 -4.19 -15.89 11.67
CA TYR A 23 -2.94 -16.56 11.38
C TYR A 23 -1.99 -15.63 10.61
N SER A 24 -0.73 -16.02 10.50
CA SER A 24 0.28 -15.31 9.68
C SER A 24 0.00 -15.38 8.17
N VAL A 25 -1.08 -16.02 7.75
CA VAL A 25 -1.57 -16.08 6.35
C VAL A 25 -3.04 -15.67 6.31
N TRP A 26 -3.35 -14.61 5.57
CA TRP A 26 -4.72 -14.18 5.29
C TRP A 26 -5.09 -14.57 3.86
N ASP A 27 -6.05 -15.47 3.73
CA ASP A 27 -6.58 -15.87 2.43
C ASP A 27 -7.76 -14.95 2.05
N LEU A 28 -7.53 -14.02 1.14
CA LEU A 28 -8.51 -13.05 0.68
C LEU A 28 -9.07 -13.36 -0.72
N ARG A 29 -8.93 -14.60 -1.21
CA ARG A 29 -9.41 -14.99 -2.55
C ARG A 29 -10.91 -14.79 -2.72
N ASP A 30 -11.68 -14.94 -1.67
CA ASP A 30 -13.14 -14.77 -1.70
C ASP A 30 -13.62 -13.31 -1.60
N SER A 31 -12.69 -12.36 -1.46
CA SER A 31 -13.02 -10.91 -1.36
C SER A 31 -13.41 -10.24 -2.69
N VAL A 32 -13.40 -10.96 -3.81
CA VAL A 32 -13.60 -10.40 -5.16
C VAL A 32 -14.89 -9.61 -5.29
N LYS A 33 -16.00 -10.13 -4.76
CA LYS A 33 -17.31 -9.46 -4.82
C LYS A 33 -17.28 -8.12 -4.10
N PHE A 34 -16.77 -8.10 -2.85
CA PHE A 34 -16.64 -6.88 -2.06
C PHE A 34 -15.75 -5.85 -2.76
N ASN A 35 -14.59 -6.27 -3.26
CA ASN A 35 -13.67 -5.38 -3.95
C ASN A 35 -14.32 -4.76 -5.19
N ASN A 36 -15.03 -5.53 -6.00
CA ASN A 36 -15.70 -5.05 -7.19
C ASN A 36 -16.82 -4.05 -6.89
N GLU A 37 -17.57 -4.25 -5.80
CA GLU A 37 -18.60 -3.30 -5.35
C GLU A 37 -17.97 -1.94 -4.99
N ILE A 38 -16.84 -1.94 -4.30
CA ILE A 38 -16.13 -0.71 -3.96
C ILE A 38 -15.52 -0.05 -5.20
N TYR A 39 -14.85 -0.80 -6.07
CA TYR A 39 -14.30 -0.25 -7.32
C TYR A 39 -15.39 0.42 -8.17
N LYS A 40 -16.57 -0.20 -8.26
CA LYS A 40 -17.71 0.40 -8.96
C LYS A 40 -18.15 1.73 -8.34
N LYS A 41 -18.21 1.83 -6.99
CA LYS A 41 -18.53 3.08 -6.28
C LYS A 41 -17.49 4.17 -6.52
N LEU A 42 -16.23 3.79 -6.72
CA LEU A 42 -15.14 4.72 -7.00
C LEU A 42 -15.06 5.12 -8.49
N GLY A 43 -15.98 4.63 -9.33
CA GLY A 43 -15.95 4.86 -10.78
C GLY A 43 -14.87 4.08 -11.51
N GLU A 44 -14.26 3.09 -10.83
CA GLU A 44 -13.20 2.28 -11.37
C GLU A 44 -13.77 1.07 -12.12
N ARG A 45 -13.13 0.67 -13.21
CA ARG A 45 -13.62 -0.46 -14.03
C ARG A 45 -13.45 -1.78 -13.30
N THR A 46 -14.56 -2.45 -13.04
CA THR A 46 -14.56 -3.84 -12.53
C THR A 46 -13.92 -4.78 -13.55
N GLY A 47 -12.99 -5.62 -13.10
CA GLY A 47 -12.38 -6.68 -13.91
C GLY A 47 -11.10 -6.32 -14.66
N LYS A 48 -10.71 -5.06 -14.69
CA LYS A 48 -9.36 -4.62 -15.06
C LYS A 48 -8.93 -3.59 -14.05
N SER A 49 -8.03 -3.98 -13.18
CA SER A 49 -7.41 -3.07 -12.21
C SER A 49 -6.47 -2.11 -12.93
N THR A 50 -7.00 -1.00 -13.44
CA THR A 50 -6.24 -0.20 -14.37
C THR A 50 -6.38 1.28 -14.08
N ARG A 51 -5.33 1.85 -13.46
CA ARG A 51 -5.07 3.29 -13.53
C ARG A 51 -4.37 3.60 -14.85
N GLU A 52 -4.58 4.79 -15.39
CA GLU A 52 -3.68 5.34 -16.40
C GLU A 52 -2.31 5.53 -15.76
N GLY A 53 -1.38 4.70 -16.13
CA GLY A 53 0.00 4.70 -15.68
C GLY A 53 0.76 3.70 -16.53
N THR A 54 2.01 3.99 -16.82
CA THR A 54 2.87 3.11 -17.63
C THR A 54 3.44 2.02 -16.75
N ALA A 55 2.76 0.88 -16.62
CA ALA A 55 3.44 -0.31 -16.15
C ALA A 55 4.36 -0.78 -17.28
N LYS A 56 5.67 -0.79 -17.05
CA LYS A 56 6.64 -1.34 -18.01
C LYS A 56 6.53 -2.87 -18.02
N TYR A 57 5.45 -3.38 -18.60
CA TYR A 57 5.33 -4.81 -18.91
C TYR A 57 5.97 -5.07 -20.28
N PHE A 58 7.05 -5.82 -20.31
CA PHE A 58 7.67 -6.22 -21.55
C PHE A 58 6.93 -7.41 -22.18
N GLY A 59 6.31 -7.21 -23.36
CA GLY A 59 5.75 -8.25 -24.22
C GLY A 59 6.85 -9.21 -24.73
N GLY A 60 6.48 -10.47 -25.03
CA GLY A 60 7.42 -11.45 -25.58
C GLY A 60 7.95 -11.04 -26.95
N ALA A 61 9.20 -11.49 -27.27
CA ALA A 61 9.86 -11.41 -28.55
C ALA A 61 10.15 -9.97 -29.08
N GLY A 62 11.13 -9.29 -28.48
CA GLY A 62 11.94 -8.30 -29.22
C GLY A 62 11.35 -6.91 -29.47
N GLU A 63 10.08 -6.69 -29.24
CA GLU A 63 9.45 -5.40 -29.38
C GLU A 63 9.25 -4.71 -28.02
N LYS A 64 9.69 -3.45 -27.94
CA LYS A 64 9.32 -2.54 -26.85
C LYS A 64 7.83 -2.21 -26.97
N THR A 65 6.97 -3.13 -26.59
CA THR A 65 5.57 -2.83 -26.40
C THR A 65 5.47 -2.09 -25.07
N VAL A 66 5.37 -0.77 -25.16
CA VAL A 66 4.85 0.06 -24.09
C VAL A 66 3.39 -0.37 -23.95
N PHE A 67 3.13 -1.32 -23.07
CA PHE A 67 1.79 -1.46 -22.58
C PHE A 67 1.53 -0.22 -21.72
N THR A 68 0.61 0.61 -22.15
CA THR A 68 -0.17 1.47 -21.27
C THR A 68 -0.90 0.52 -20.32
N GLY A 69 -0.16 -0.06 -19.42
CA GLY A 69 -0.60 -1.07 -18.46
C GLY A 69 -0.99 -0.31 -17.21
N THR A 70 -2.10 -0.49 -16.88
CA THR A 70 -2.90 -0.19 -15.76
C THR A 70 -2.27 -0.71 -14.49
N THR A 71 -1.88 0.21 -13.60
CA THR A 71 -1.42 -0.09 -12.25
C THR A 71 -2.52 -0.80 -11.48
N SER A 72 -2.17 -1.75 -10.60
CA SER A 72 -3.16 -2.49 -9.83
C SER A 72 -3.77 -1.61 -8.74
N TYR A 73 -5.10 -1.66 -8.58
CA TYR A 73 -5.74 -1.04 -7.43
C TYR A 73 -5.46 -1.82 -6.16
N PHE A 74 -5.27 -1.07 -5.07
CA PHE A 74 -5.17 -1.67 -3.74
C PHE A 74 -6.47 -2.42 -3.40
N SER A 75 -6.39 -3.57 -2.73
CA SER A 75 -7.58 -4.34 -2.33
C SER A 75 -8.40 -3.59 -1.27
N PRO A 76 -9.66 -3.20 -1.55
CA PRO A 76 -10.53 -2.59 -0.56
C PRO A 76 -10.74 -3.47 0.67
N TYR A 77 -10.87 -4.77 0.49
CA TYR A 77 -11.07 -5.70 1.59
C TYR A 77 -9.84 -5.77 2.51
N LEU A 78 -8.64 -5.80 1.93
CA LEU A 78 -7.40 -5.75 2.70
C LEU A 78 -7.29 -4.43 3.48
N ALA A 79 -7.63 -3.30 2.86
CA ALA A 79 -7.65 -2.01 3.55
C ALA A 79 -8.61 -2.03 4.74
N LYS A 80 -9.83 -2.58 4.56
CA LYS A 80 -10.80 -2.76 5.64
C LYS A 80 -10.21 -3.56 6.80
N VAL A 81 -9.63 -4.73 6.51
CA VAL A 81 -9.04 -5.61 7.54
C VAL A 81 -7.94 -4.87 8.30
N ILE A 82 -7.02 -4.19 7.61
CA ILE A 82 -5.92 -3.46 8.25
C ILE A 82 -6.45 -2.33 9.14
N TYR A 83 -7.38 -1.49 8.66
CA TYR A 83 -7.94 -0.42 9.49
C TYR A 83 -8.59 -0.94 10.76
N GLN A 84 -9.38 -1.99 10.66
CA GLN A 84 -10.09 -2.56 11.80
C GLN A 84 -9.18 -3.31 12.78
N SER A 85 -8.05 -3.86 12.30
CA SER A 85 -7.10 -4.61 13.14
C SER A 85 -6.12 -3.70 13.88
N TYR A 86 -5.69 -2.59 13.27
CA TYR A 86 -4.59 -1.77 13.78
C TYR A 86 -4.98 -0.34 14.16
N SER A 87 -6.27 -0.01 14.11
CA SER A 87 -6.81 1.27 14.57
C SER A 87 -8.23 1.14 15.09
N GLN A 88 -8.74 2.20 15.71
CA GLN A 88 -10.11 2.30 16.22
C GLN A 88 -10.91 3.32 15.41
N LYS A 89 -12.24 3.30 15.55
CA LYS A 89 -13.11 4.35 15.00
C LYS A 89 -12.71 5.72 15.54
N GLY A 90 -12.66 6.71 14.67
CA GLY A 90 -12.23 8.07 15.01
C GLY A 90 -10.72 8.28 15.00
N ASP A 91 -9.90 7.23 14.93
CA ASP A 91 -8.45 7.36 14.82
C ASP A 91 -8.03 8.13 13.56
N LEU A 92 -6.90 8.84 13.65
CA LEU A 92 -6.30 9.58 12.56
C LEU A 92 -5.20 8.74 11.89
N VAL A 93 -5.35 8.52 10.60
CA VAL A 93 -4.43 7.73 9.79
C VAL A 93 -3.57 8.63 8.90
N PHE A 94 -2.28 8.34 8.82
CA PHE A 94 -1.35 8.91 7.84
C PHE A 94 -1.01 7.91 6.75
N ASP A 95 -1.06 8.35 5.49
CA ASP A 95 -0.63 7.58 4.32
C ASP A 95 0.38 8.38 3.50
N PRO A 96 1.67 8.04 3.51
CA PRO A 96 2.69 8.76 2.75
C PRO A 96 2.55 8.63 1.23
N PHE A 97 1.81 7.64 0.73
CA PHE A 97 1.63 7.38 -0.71
C PHE A 97 0.15 7.18 -1.02
N ALA A 98 -0.65 8.21 -0.82
CA ALA A 98 -2.09 8.13 -0.97
C ALA A 98 -2.52 7.60 -2.34
N SER A 99 -3.60 6.85 -2.33
CA SER A 99 -4.25 6.34 -3.53
C SER A 99 -5.77 6.41 -3.34
N THR A 100 -6.56 6.13 -4.36
CA THR A 100 -8.02 6.28 -4.30
C THR A 100 -8.69 5.36 -3.26
N VAL A 101 -8.23 4.12 -3.13
CA VAL A 101 -8.92 3.09 -2.32
C VAL A 101 -8.71 3.29 -0.82
N ARG A 102 -7.47 3.50 -0.37
CA ARG A 102 -7.17 3.57 1.06
C ARG A 102 -7.90 4.70 1.79
N PRO A 103 -7.91 5.97 1.32
CA PRO A 103 -8.68 7.03 1.96
C PRO A 103 -10.18 6.77 1.95
N TYR A 104 -10.73 6.23 0.85
CA TYR A 104 -12.14 5.86 0.81
C TYR A 104 -12.49 4.79 1.84
N MET A 105 -11.65 3.77 1.99
CA MET A 105 -11.86 2.72 3.00
C MET A 105 -11.64 3.22 4.42
N ALA A 106 -10.78 4.20 4.65
CA ALA A 106 -10.63 4.84 5.96
C ALA A 106 -11.97 5.44 6.42
N VAL A 107 -12.59 6.27 5.58
CA VAL A 107 -13.89 6.89 5.91
C VAL A 107 -15.03 5.87 6.01
N GLN A 108 -15.03 4.83 5.18
CA GLN A 108 -16.03 3.74 5.27
C GLN A 108 -15.90 2.93 6.57
N THR A 109 -14.74 2.93 7.19
CA THR A 109 -14.48 2.28 8.47
C THR A 109 -14.43 3.27 9.64
N GLU A 110 -14.89 4.50 9.42
CA GLU A 110 -15.00 5.59 10.41
C GLU A 110 -13.64 6.06 10.96
N ARG A 111 -12.59 6.10 10.11
CA ARG A 111 -11.28 6.69 10.42
C ARG A 111 -11.15 8.05 9.75
N ARG A 112 -10.43 8.95 10.41
CA ARG A 112 -9.92 10.20 9.81
C ARG A 112 -8.66 9.87 9.02
N TYR A 113 -8.37 10.64 7.98
CA TYR A 113 -7.30 10.29 7.05
C TYR A 113 -6.62 11.55 6.48
N ILE A 114 -5.30 11.57 6.56
CA ILE A 114 -4.46 12.53 5.84
C ILE A 114 -3.44 11.74 5.04
N GLY A 115 -3.38 11.98 3.73
CA GLY A 115 -2.41 11.35 2.84
C GLY A 115 -1.65 12.35 2.00
N CYS A 116 -0.46 11.95 1.54
CA CYS A 116 0.36 12.70 0.58
C CYS A 116 0.28 12.05 -0.80
N GLU A 117 0.22 12.87 -1.84
CA GLU A 117 0.33 12.47 -3.24
C GLU A 117 1.05 13.60 -4.00
N VAL A 118 2.00 13.25 -4.86
CA VAL A 118 2.79 14.23 -5.63
C VAL A 118 2.10 14.67 -6.91
N ARG A 119 1.08 13.97 -7.36
CA ARG A 119 0.31 14.31 -8.58
C ARG A 119 -0.93 15.11 -8.22
N GLN A 120 -0.97 16.35 -8.66
CA GLN A 120 -2.07 17.28 -8.37
C GLN A 120 -3.43 16.77 -8.88
N ASP A 121 -3.48 16.19 -10.08
CA ASP A 121 -4.70 15.64 -10.68
C ASP A 121 -5.30 14.49 -9.85
N GLU A 122 -4.46 13.60 -9.32
CA GLU A 122 -4.92 12.54 -8.41
C GLU A 122 -5.37 13.10 -7.06
N VAL A 123 -4.70 14.11 -6.52
CA VAL A 123 -5.14 14.81 -5.29
C VAL A 123 -6.55 15.36 -5.46
N GLU A 124 -6.82 16.07 -6.56
CA GLU A 124 -8.13 16.64 -6.85
C GLU A 124 -9.20 15.57 -7.01
N LYS A 125 -8.90 14.50 -7.75
CA LYS A 125 -9.78 13.35 -7.95
C LYS A 125 -10.14 12.70 -6.62
N ILE A 126 -9.15 12.41 -5.78
CA ILE A 126 -9.36 11.74 -4.50
C ILE A 126 -10.17 12.64 -3.56
N ASN A 127 -9.81 13.92 -3.44
CA ASN A 127 -10.52 14.86 -2.58
C ASN A 127 -11.98 15.07 -3.02
N LYS A 128 -12.27 15.02 -4.31
CA LYS A 128 -13.65 15.03 -4.82
C LYS A 128 -14.45 13.80 -4.34
N ILE A 129 -13.81 12.63 -4.29
CA ILE A 129 -14.43 11.40 -3.75
C ILE A 129 -14.66 11.51 -2.24
N LEU A 130 -13.75 12.17 -1.52
CA LEU A 130 -13.81 12.32 -0.07
C LEU A 130 -14.73 13.46 0.40
N ALA A 131 -15.02 14.45 -0.45
CA ALA A 131 -15.82 15.62 -0.11
C ALA A 131 -17.17 15.30 0.59
N PRO A 132 -17.94 14.27 0.20
CA PRO A 132 -19.18 13.93 0.91
C PRO A 132 -19.00 13.51 2.37
N PHE A 133 -17.79 13.16 2.80
CA PHE A 133 -17.51 12.72 4.17
C PHE A 133 -16.97 13.85 5.07
N SER A 134 -16.72 15.03 4.51
CA SER A 134 -16.19 16.18 5.26
C SER A 134 -17.13 16.63 6.37
N PHE A 135 -18.44 16.45 6.24
CA PHE A 135 -19.40 16.78 7.29
C PHE A 135 -19.27 15.89 8.54
N LEU A 136 -18.73 14.65 8.40
CA LEU A 136 -18.51 13.73 9.52
C LEU A 136 -17.15 13.93 10.19
N PHE A 137 -16.13 14.27 9.42
CA PHE A 137 -14.73 14.25 9.89
C PHE A 137 -14.01 15.60 9.77
N GLY A 138 -14.71 16.64 9.28
CA GLY A 138 -14.14 17.97 9.09
C GLY A 138 -12.99 17.97 8.07
N ASP A 139 -11.98 18.79 8.35
CA ASP A 139 -10.76 18.93 7.54
C ASP A 139 -9.76 17.78 7.70
N LYS A 140 -10.09 16.78 8.51
CA LYS A 140 -9.26 15.62 8.81
C LYS A 140 -9.50 14.43 7.86
N VAL A 141 -10.09 14.67 6.71
CA VAL A 141 -10.24 13.68 5.63
C VAL A 141 -9.85 14.33 4.32
N LYS A 142 -8.56 14.19 3.96
CA LYS A 142 -8.01 14.78 2.74
C LYS A 142 -6.74 14.11 2.27
N VAL A 143 -6.45 14.28 1.00
CA VAL A 143 -5.12 14.07 0.41
C VAL A 143 -4.54 15.43 0.08
N ILE A 144 -3.28 15.63 0.42
CA ILE A 144 -2.55 16.86 0.16
C ILE A 144 -1.55 16.68 -0.97
N HIS A 145 -1.43 17.69 -1.83
CA HIS A 145 -0.41 17.73 -2.87
C HIS A 145 0.94 18.03 -2.21
N LYS A 146 1.68 16.99 -1.90
CA LYS A 146 2.95 17.12 -1.19
C LYS A 146 3.83 15.89 -1.36
N ASP A 147 5.12 16.11 -1.50
CA ASP A 147 6.12 15.08 -1.27
C ASP A 147 6.09 14.65 0.21
N CYS A 148 5.81 13.38 0.46
CA CYS A 148 5.70 12.85 1.82
C CYS A 148 7.01 12.96 2.62
N ARG A 149 8.16 13.03 1.98
CA ARG A 149 9.47 13.21 2.63
C ARG A 149 9.59 14.58 3.32
N LEU A 150 8.78 15.54 2.89
CA LEU A 150 8.70 16.90 3.42
C LEU A 150 7.46 17.13 4.29
N PHE A 151 6.73 16.06 4.61
CA PHE A 151 5.53 16.18 5.43
C PHE A 151 5.88 16.47 6.88
N GLU A 152 5.20 17.47 7.44
CA GLU A 152 5.26 17.85 8.83
C GLU A 152 3.85 18.04 9.39
N SER A 153 3.66 17.68 10.65
CA SER A 153 2.40 17.84 11.35
C SER A 153 2.66 18.03 12.85
N GLU A 154 1.92 18.95 13.46
CA GLU A 154 1.85 19.09 14.92
C GLU A 154 0.93 18.01 15.52
N GLU A 155 -0.03 17.54 14.74
CA GLU A 155 -0.94 16.48 15.15
C GLU A 155 -0.30 15.09 14.93
N MET A 156 -0.39 14.26 15.96
CA MET A 156 0.15 12.90 15.94
C MET A 156 -0.90 11.91 15.45
N PHE A 157 -0.47 10.94 14.68
CA PHE A 157 -1.31 9.93 14.04
C PHE A 157 -1.41 8.66 14.89
N ASP A 158 -2.56 7.97 14.78
CA ASP A 158 -2.86 6.73 15.48
C ASP A 158 -2.46 5.50 14.67
N LEU A 159 -2.34 5.65 13.36
CA LEU A 159 -1.89 4.61 12.44
C LEU A 159 -1.14 5.26 11.27
N VAL A 160 -0.04 4.66 10.85
CA VAL A 160 0.50 4.85 9.50
C VAL A 160 0.11 3.61 8.69
N PHE A 161 -0.50 3.82 7.51
CA PHE A 161 -0.84 2.71 6.64
C PHE A 161 -0.61 3.07 5.18
N SER A 162 0.27 2.32 4.50
CA SER A 162 0.61 2.59 3.11
C SER A 162 0.97 1.35 2.30
N CYS A 163 1.02 1.54 1.00
CA CYS A 163 1.60 0.64 0.01
C CYS A 163 2.50 1.50 -0.89
N PRO A 164 3.82 1.47 -0.67
CA PRO A 164 4.75 2.29 -1.41
C PRO A 164 4.88 1.86 -2.87
N PRO A 165 5.43 2.69 -3.76
CA PRO A 165 5.79 2.28 -5.10
C PRO A 165 6.84 1.16 -5.04
N TYR A 166 6.77 0.23 -6.00
CA TYR A 166 7.72 -0.89 -6.09
C TYR A 166 8.89 -0.50 -6.99
N TRP A 167 9.70 0.47 -6.49
CA TRP A 167 10.83 1.03 -7.21
C TRP A 167 10.39 1.49 -8.63
N ASN A 168 11.16 1.18 -9.67
CA ASN A 168 10.85 1.49 -11.07
C ASN A 168 9.94 0.45 -11.76
N HIS A 169 9.30 -0.43 -11.00
CA HIS A 169 8.39 -1.45 -11.55
C HIS A 169 7.13 -0.83 -12.14
N GLU A 170 6.64 0.24 -11.50
CA GLU A 170 5.54 1.07 -11.95
C GLU A 170 5.99 2.54 -11.90
N THR A 171 5.89 3.25 -13.01
CA THR A 171 6.13 4.69 -13.07
C THR A 171 4.78 5.40 -13.04
N TYR A 172 4.59 6.26 -12.06
CA TYR A 172 3.30 6.94 -11.85
C TYR A 172 3.25 8.32 -12.50
N SER A 173 4.38 9.01 -12.62
CA SER A 173 4.48 10.32 -13.26
C SER A 173 5.92 10.60 -13.72
N ASP A 174 6.11 11.71 -14.44
CA ASP A 174 7.45 12.22 -14.81
C ASP A 174 7.92 13.31 -13.83
N LEU A 175 7.26 13.46 -12.68
CA LEU A 175 7.60 14.49 -11.70
C LEU A 175 8.92 14.15 -10.99
N PRO A 176 9.81 15.14 -10.75
CA PRO A 176 11.09 14.90 -10.10
C PRO A 176 10.96 14.40 -8.65
N ASP A 177 9.83 14.70 -8.00
CA ASP A 177 9.54 14.30 -6.62
C ASP A 177 8.93 12.90 -6.52
N ASP A 178 8.57 12.28 -7.65
CA ASP A 178 8.08 10.92 -7.70
C ASP A 178 9.24 9.93 -7.57
N ILE A 179 9.34 9.29 -6.42
CA ILE A 179 10.43 8.34 -6.12
C ILE A 179 10.40 7.09 -7.01
N SER A 180 9.29 6.80 -7.70
CA SER A 180 9.21 5.71 -8.67
C SER A 180 10.07 5.95 -9.93
N ASN A 181 10.52 7.19 -10.14
CA ASN A 181 11.44 7.57 -11.24
C ASN A 181 12.92 7.28 -10.95
N ILE A 182 13.25 6.90 -9.71
CA ILE A 182 14.63 6.63 -9.32
C ILE A 182 15.07 5.30 -9.93
N ASN A 183 16.07 5.35 -10.84
CA ASN A 183 16.55 4.13 -11.52
C ASN A 183 17.54 3.31 -10.67
N ASP A 184 18.19 3.93 -9.70
CA ASP A 184 19.13 3.27 -8.79
C ASP A 184 18.38 2.76 -7.56
N TYR A 185 18.43 1.45 -7.33
CA TYR A 185 17.67 0.81 -6.25
C TYR A 185 18.14 1.24 -4.85
N ASP A 186 19.46 1.38 -4.66
CA ASP A 186 19.99 1.77 -3.35
C ASP A 186 19.60 3.22 -3.02
N LYS A 187 19.62 4.11 -4.03
CA LYS A 187 19.10 5.48 -3.88
C LYS A 187 17.62 5.50 -3.58
N PHE A 188 16.84 4.64 -4.21
CA PHE A 188 15.42 4.49 -3.89
C PHE A 188 15.22 4.10 -2.42
N LEU A 189 15.99 3.14 -1.90
CA LEU A 189 15.91 2.74 -0.49
C LEU A 189 16.32 3.88 0.47
N VAL A 190 17.28 4.71 0.09
CA VAL A 190 17.63 5.93 0.85
C VAL A 190 16.45 6.91 0.91
N GLU A 191 15.73 7.09 -0.18
CA GLU A 191 14.51 7.93 -0.18
C GLU A 191 13.39 7.28 0.66
N MET A 192 13.22 5.97 0.60
CA MET A 192 12.29 5.24 1.47
C MET A 192 12.65 5.37 2.96
N LEU A 193 13.95 5.44 3.30
CA LEU A 193 14.36 5.72 4.68
C LEU A 193 13.92 7.11 5.16
N LYS A 194 13.96 8.13 4.30
CA LYS A 194 13.41 9.46 4.63
C LYS A 194 11.91 9.38 4.90
N VAL A 195 11.16 8.65 4.07
CA VAL A 195 9.73 8.40 4.30
C VAL A 195 9.50 7.70 5.62
N GLY A 196 10.26 6.63 5.92
CA GLY A 196 10.17 5.92 7.20
C GLY A 196 10.40 6.84 8.40
N LYS A 197 11.40 7.75 8.32
CA LYS A 197 11.67 8.73 9.38
C LYS A 197 10.51 9.72 9.58
N VAL A 198 9.88 10.17 8.50
CA VAL A 198 8.67 11.01 8.60
C VAL A 198 7.54 10.23 9.26
N CYS A 199 7.29 8.99 8.82
CA CYS A 199 6.28 8.13 9.42
C CYS A 199 6.52 7.92 10.93
N ASN A 200 7.76 7.69 11.34
CA ASN A 200 8.10 7.55 12.75
C ASN A 200 7.87 8.87 13.50
N LYS A 201 8.32 10.01 12.97
CA LYS A 201 8.16 11.33 13.59
C LYS A 201 6.69 11.64 13.90
N VAL A 202 5.78 11.34 12.98
CA VAL A 202 4.35 11.72 13.10
C VAL A 202 3.48 10.68 13.82
N LEU A 203 3.92 9.44 13.97
CA LEU A 203 3.17 8.38 14.64
C LEU A 203 3.28 8.51 16.16
N LYS A 204 2.19 8.30 16.88
CA LYS A 204 2.18 8.22 18.35
C LYS A 204 2.97 7.01 18.85
N GLU A 205 3.57 7.14 20.04
CA GLU A 205 4.25 6.03 20.72
C GLU A 205 3.32 4.83 20.94
N GLY A 206 3.84 3.64 20.74
CA GLY A 206 3.11 2.38 20.91
C GLY A 206 2.12 2.04 19.79
N LYS A 207 1.94 2.92 18.79
CA LYS A 207 1.04 2.71 17.65
C LYS A 207 1.75 2.00 16.48
N PHE A 208 0.97 1.62 15.47
CA PHE A 208 1.43 0.78 14.37
C PHE A 208 1.70 1.56 13.08
N CYS A 209 2.75 1.13 12.39
CA CYS A 209 2.98 1.47 10.99
C CYS A 209 2.84 0.19 10.16
N VAL A 210 1.89 0.18 9.24
CA VAL A 210 1.56 -0.99 8.42
C VAL A 210 1.90 -0.70 6.97
N ILE A 211 2.81 -1.49 6.41
CA ILE A 211 3.28 -1.37 5.02
C ILE A 211 2.93 -2.63 4.27
N VAL A 212 2.22 -2.49 3.15
CA VAL A 212 1.91 -3.61 2.26
C VAL A 212 2.86 -3.56 1.07
N ALA A 213 3.57 -4.65 0.84
CA ALA A 213 4.53 -4.77 -0.24
C ALA A 213 4.63 -6.21 -0.75
N ALA A 214 5.31 -6.39 -1.87
CA ALA A 214 5.69 -7.71 -2.37
C ALA A 214 7.06 -7.63 -3.02
N ASP A 215 7.82 -8.72 -2.93
CA ASP A 215 9.05 -8.81 -3.68
C ASP A 215 8.74 -8.85 -5.18
N PHE A 216 9.64 -8.44 -6.00
CA PHE A 216 9.44 -8.39 -7.45
C PHE A 216 10.73 -8.80 -8.19
N ARG A 217 10.61 -9.02 -9.49
CA ARG A 217 11.78 -9.28 -10.32
C ARG A 217 12.27 -7.99 -10.96
N ASP A 218 13.58 -7.84 -10.97
CA ASP A 218 14.23 -6.74 -11.66
C ASP A 218 14.03 -6.87 -13.18
N TYR A 219 13.50 -5.81 -13.78
CA TYR A 219 13.28 -5.72 -15.24
C TYR A 219 14.10 -4.61 -15.89
N SER A 220 15.06 -4.01 -15.18
CA SER A 220 15.86 -2.87 -15.64
C SER A 220 16.65 -3.17 -16.91
N GLU A 221 17.14 -4.40 -17.07
CA GLU A 221 17.90 -4.86 -18.24
C GLU A 221 17.05 -5.55 -19.32
N GLY A 222 15.73 -5.50 -19.20
CA GLY A 222 14.80 -6.16 -20.10
C GLY A 222 14.58 -7.64 -19.80
N ARG A 223 13.58 -8.27 -20.48
CA ARG A 223 13.14 -9.63 -20.16
C ARG A 223 14.14 -10.74 -20.38
N LYS A 224 15.13 -10.53 -21.20
CA LYS A 224 16.12 -11.60 -21.51
C LYS A 224 17.01 -11.91 -20.31
N ASN A 225 17.21 -10.94 -19.42
CA ASN A 225 18.13 -11.04 -18.28
C ASN A 225 17.43 -10.99 -16.91
N ILE A 226 16.13 -11.31 -16.83
CA ILE A 226 15.37 -11.31 -15.57
C ILE A 226 15.84 -12.50 -14.72
N GLU A 227 16.95 -12.39 -14.06
CA GLU A 227 17.46 -13.44 -13.17
C GLU A 227 17.29 -13.07 -11.71
N ARG A 228 17.38 -11.78 -11.38
CA ARG A 228 17.36 -11.31 -10.00
C ARG A 228 15.94 -11.16 -9.47
N LEU A 229 15.68 -11.77 -8.32
CA LEU A 229 14.54 -11.45 -7.46
C LEU A 229 15.00 -10.35 -6.49
N ILE A 230 14.26 -9.26 -6.42
CA ILE A 230 14.42 -8.21 -5.40
C ILE A 230 13.58 -8.61 -4.20
N SER A 231 14.24 -8.82 -3.06
CA SER A 231 13.58 -9.11 -1.77
C SER A 231 13.09 -7.82 -1.10
N PHE A 232 12.26 -7.08 -1.83
CA PHE A 232 11.81 -5.74 -1.44
C PHE A 232 11.20 -5.70 -0.04
N THR A 233 10.49 -6.74 0.35
CA THR A 233 9.89 -6.82 1.68
C THR A 233 10.95 -6.89 2.78
N SER A 234 12.06 -7.58 2.55
CA SER A 234 13.19 -7.63 3.48
C SER A 234 13.91 -6.29 3.56
N ASP A 235 14.15 -5.67 2.40
CA ASP A 235 14.81 -4.36 2.33
C ASP A 235 13.97 -3.27 3.02
N LEU A 236 12.62 -3.33 2.89
CA LEU A 236 11.72 -2.43 3.62
C LEU A 236 11.74 -2.67 5.14
N ILE A 237 11.89 -3.91 5.59
CA ILE A 237 12.04 -4.19 7.03
C ILE A 237 13.28 -3.46 7.55
N GLU A 238 14.43 -3.63 6.92
CA GLU A 238 15.66 -2.94 7.32
C GLU A 238 15.50 -1.42 7.29
N VAL A 239 14.93 -0.88 6.22
CA VAL A 239 14.70 0.57 6.05
C VAL A 239 13.84 1.14 7.18
N PHE A 240 12.75 0.47 7.55
CA PHE A 240 11.85 0.95 8.61
C PHE A 240 12.46 0.73 10.01
N GLU A 241 13.25 -0.32 10.23
CA GLU A 241 14.01 -0.48 11.46
C GLU A 241 15.08 0.62 11.62
N PHE A 242 15.80 0.97 10.56
CA PHE A 242 16.71 2.14 10.55
C PHE A 242 15.98 3.47 10.75
N ALA A 243 14.71 3.55 10.41
CA ALA A 243 13.88 4.73 10.68
C ALA A 243 13.39 4.82 12.15
N GLY A 244 13.69 3.80 12.98
CA GLY A 244 13.38 3.77 14.41
C GLY A 244 12.13 2.98 14.77
N PHE A 245 11.62 2.16 13.87
CA PHE A 245 10.54 1.22 14.15
C PHE A 245 11.09 -0.14 14.62
N CYS A 246 10.23 -0.96 15.22
CA CYS A 246 10.50 -2.37 15.48
C CYS A 246 9.54 -3.21 14.62
N LEU A 247 10.04 -4.19 13.87
CA LEU A 247 9.17 -5.16 13.20
C LEU A 247 8.40 -5.95 14.27
N TYR A 248 7.08 -5.80 14.28
CA TYR A 248 6.21 -6.40 15.29
C TYR A 248 5.59 -7.71 14.82
N ASP A 249 5.16 -7.75 13.53
CA ASP A 249 4.57 -8.93 12.92
C ASP A 249 4.66 -8.86 11.39
N LYS A 250 4.47 -10.00 10.73
CA LYS A 250 4.42 -10.12 9.27
C LYS A 250 3.32 -11.10 8.87
N VAL A 251 2.44 -10.67 7.99
CA VAL A 251 1.34 -11.49 7.47
C VAL A 251 1.47 -11.65 5.96
N VAL A 252 1.32 -12.87 5.46
CA VAL A 252 1.24 -13.17 4.04
C VAL A 252 -0.22 -13.10 3.58
N VAL A 253 -0.52 -12.28 2.59
CA VAL A 253 -1.86 -12.13 2.03
C VAL A 253 -1.96 -12.83 0.69
N ILE A 254 -2.78 -13.87 0.60
CA ILE A 254 -3.07 -14.55 -0.66
C ILE A 254 -4.19 -13.79 -1.39
N LYS A 255 -3.90 -13.35 -2.61
CA LYS A 255 -4.84 -12.60 -3.46
C LYS A 255 -5.51 -13.50 -4.49
N PRO A 256 -6.66 -13.07 -5.06
CA PRO A 256 -7.24 -13.74 -6.23
C PRO A 256 -6.23 -13.91 -7.35
N LEU A 257 -6.24 -15.07 -8.01
CA LEU A 257 -5.20 -15.46 -8.96
C LEU A 257 -5.10 -14.57 -10.23
N GLY A 258 -6.13 -13.79 -10.55
CA GLY A 258 -6.12 -12.87 -11.68
C GLY A 258 -5.67 -13.55 -12.98
N THR A 259 -4.66 -12.98 -13.64
CA THR A 259 -4.06 -13.53 -14.88
C THR A 259 -2.92 -14.53 -14.62
N ALA A 260 -2.70 -14.96 -13.38
CA ALA A 260 -1.60 -15.85 -13.02
C ALA A 260 -1.59 -17.18 -13.83
N PRO A 261 -2.74 -17.82 -14.15
CA PRO A 261 -2.75 -19.04 -14.97
C PRO A 261 -2.15 -18.86 -16.36
N SER A 262 -2.24 -17.68 -16.97
CA SER A 262 -1.65 -17.42 -18.29
C SER A 262 -0.12 -17.29 -18.26
N ARG A 263 0.48 -17.22 -17.08
CA ARG A 263 1.92 -17.06 -16.87
C ARG A 263 2.66 -18.37 -16.65
N THR A 264 2.05 -19.50 -16.93
CA THR A 264 2.67 -20.85 -16.80
C THR A 264 3.99 -20.99 -17.56
N LYS A 265 4.19 -20.21 -18.64
CA LYS A 265 5.47 -20.12 -19.36
C LYS A 265 6.66 -19.74 -18.47
N MET A 266 6.41 -19.11 -17.32
CA MET A 266 7.49 -18.78 -16.37
C MET A 266 8.16 -20.03 -15.80
N TRP A 267 7.43 -21.16 -15.70
CA TRP A 267 8.00 -22.41 -15.23
C TRP A 267 9.06 -22.99 -16.17
N ASN A 268 9.02 -22.69 -17.47
CA ASN A 268 10.07 -23.08 -18.40
C ASN A 268 11.46 -22.55 -17.94
N ASN A 269 11.48 -21.41 -17.26
CA ASN A 269 12.67 -20.82 -16.66
C ASN A 269 12.81 -21.16 -15.16
N ARG A 270 12.05 -22.13 -14.66
CA ARG A 270 12.03 -22.53 -13.24
C ARG A 270 11.69 -21.38 -12.29
N LYS A 271 10.87 -20.42 -12.73
CA LYS A 271 10.42 -19.27 -11.97
C LYS A 271 8.96 -19.43 -11.58
N THR A 272 8.65 -19.20 -10.31
CA THR A 272 7.27 -19.21 -9.81
C THR A 272 6.57 -17.87 -10.08
N VAL A 273 5.25 -17.93 -10.22
CA VAL A 273 4.39 -16.73 -10.24
C VAL A 273 4.01 -16.39 -8.82
N ARG A 274 4.21 -15.14 -8.43
CA ARG A 274 3.80 -14.67 -7.12
C ARG A 274 2.29 -14.38 -7.09
N ILE A 275 1.63 -14.86 -6.05
CA ILE A 275 0.18 -14.71 -5.81
C ILE A 275 -0.11 -14.08 -4.45
N HIS A 276 0.90 -13.61 -3.74
CA HIS A 276 0.77 -13.02 -2.42
C HIS A 276 1.43 -11.65 -2.33
N GLU A 277 1.04 -10.91 -1.32
CA GLU A 277 1.72 -9.73 -0.79
C GLU A 277 2.01 -9.97 0.67
N ASP A 278 2.95 -9.22 1.21
CA ASP A 278 3.27 -9.19 2.64
C ASP A 278 2.68 -7.92 3.27
N VAL A 279 2.08 -8.06 4.43
CA VAL A 279 1.73 -6.96 5.33
C VAL A 279 2.80 -6.92 6.41
N LEU A 280 3.62 -5.89 6.37
CA LEU A 280 4.67 -5.65 7.35
C LEU A 280 4.10 -4.75 8.44
N ILE A 281 4.06 -5.24 9.66
CA ILE A 281 3.50 -4.53 10.81
C ILE A 281 4.65 -4.10 11.70
N PHE A 282 4.87 -2.81 11.79
CA PHE A 282 5.87 -2.21 12.64
C PHE A 282 5.21 -1.53 13.83
N LYS A 283 5.96 -1.39 14.91
CA LYS A 283 5.57 -0.65 16.11
C LYS A 283 6.60 0.43 16.41
N LYS A 284 6.11 1.63 16.77
CA LYS A 284 6.93 2.70 17.31
C LYS A 284 7.16 2.52 18.81
#